data_9fa545e8abe3460ff227de8ad170bbdf
#
_entry.id   9fa545e8abe3460ff227de8ad170bbdf
#
_cell.length_a   1.000
_cell.length_b   1.000
_cell.length_c   1.000
_cell.angle_alpha   90.00
_cell.angle_beta   90.00
_cell.angle_gamma   90.00
#
_symmetry.space_group_name_H-M   'P 1'
#
loop_
_entity.id
_entity.type
_entity.pdbx_description
1 polymer ?
#
loop_
_entity_poly.entity_id
_entity_poly.type
_entity_poly.pdbx_seq_one_letter_code
_entity_poly.pdbx_strand_id
1 'polypeptide(L)' 'MVVAMTWFWVSAGKQGTHHGVLTGGTVRAECGATFPVNAAVQLNLPPGERPSDPEQICAECRLKWESR' A
#
# COMPACT_ATOMS: atom_id res chain seq x y z
N MET A 1 2.43 20.52 2.40
CA MET A 1 3.26 19.33 2.68
C MET A 1 2.85 18.19 1.76
N VAL A 2 3.80 17.60 1.10
CA VAL A 2 3.53 16.48 0.19
C VAL A 2 3.58 15.19 0.99
N VAL A 3 2.50 14.41 0.91
CA VAL A 3 2.45 13.09 1.55
C VAL A 3 2.83 12.06 0.49
N ALA A 4 3.93 11.37 0.72
CA ALA A 4 4.40 10.36 -0.22
C ALA A 4 3.63 9.06 -0.01
N MET A 5 2.99 8.56 -1.07
CA MET A 5 2.34 7.27 -1.06
C MET A 5 3.30 6.22 -1.60
N THR A 6 3.25 5.03 -1.02
CA THR A 6 4.11 3.94 -1.45
C THR A 6 3.38 2.61 -1.27
N TRP A 7 4.04 1.53 -1.67
CA TRP A 7 3.50 0.20 -1.54
C TRP A 7 3.94 -0.45 -0.24
N PHE A 8 3.01 -1.15 0.42
CA PHE A 8 3.26 -1.87 1.64
C PHE A 8 2.80 -3.32 1.50
N TRP A 9 3.60 -4.25 1.99
CA TRP A 9 3.18 -5.63 2.17
C TRP A 9 2.56 -5.75 3.55
N VAL A 10 1.32 -6.25 3.60
CA VAL A 10 0.56 -6.38 4.85
C VAL A 10 0.35 -7.85 5.15
N SER A 11 0.71 -8.25 6.37
CA SER A 11 0.64 -9.66 6.80
C SER A 11 -0.58 -9.98 7.64
N ALA A 12 -1.40 -9.00 7.99
CA ALA A 12 -2.58 -9.20 8.84
C ALA A 12 -3.81 -8.52 8.23
N GLY A 13 -4.98 -9.01 8.58
CA GLY A 13 -6.22 -8.47 8.03
C GLY A 13 -6.37 -8.81 6.55
N LYS A 14 -6.46 -7.80 5.70
CA LYS A 14 -6.45 -7.99 4.26
C LYS A 14 -5.01 -8.21 3.79
N GLN A 15 -4.55 -9.45 3.91
CA GLN A 15 -3.20 -9.81 3.53
C GLN A 15 -2.94 -9.49 2.06
N GLY A 16 -1.78 -8.90 1.78
CA GLY A 16 -1.39 -8.57 0.41
C GLY A 16 -0.64 -7.25 0.34
N THR A 17 -0.46 -6.74 -0.88
CA THR A 17 0.25 -5.49 -1.12
C THR A 17 -0.75 -4.36 -1.32
N HIS A 18 -0.60 -3.28 -0.57
CA HIS A 18 -1.48 -2.13 -0.60
C HIS A 18 -0.70 -0.87 -0.88
N HIS A 19 -1.31 0.05 -1.61
CA HIS A 19 -0.74 1.37 -1.89
C HIS A 19 -1.36 2.37 -0.94
N GLY A 20 -0.52 3.07 -0.21
CA GLY A 20 -1.03 4.00 0.78
C GLY A 20 0.05 4.84 1.44
N VAL A 21 -0.28 5.39 2.59
CA VAL A 21 0.57 6.32 3.31
C VAL A 21 0.71 5.88 4.77
N LEU A 22 1.91 6.05 5.31
CA LEU A 22 2.18 5.81 6.73
C LEU A 22 1.96 7.12 7.50
N THR A 23 1.05 7.09 8.46
CA THR A 23 0.70 8.25 9.27
C THR A 23 0.48 7.82 10.72
N GLY A 24 1.25 8.40 11.63
CA GLY A 24 1.04 8.18 13.07
C GLY A 24 1.08 6.72 13.50
N GLY A 25 1.95 5.91 12.92
CA GLY A 25 2.04 4.49 13.25
C GLY A 25 1.00 3.61 12.60
N THR A 26 0.24 4.16 11.65
CA THR A 26 -0.81 3.44 10.94
C THR A 26 -0.63 3.62 9.43
N VAL A 27 -0.78 2.54 8.68
CA VAL A 27 -0.79 2.59 7.21
C VAL A 27 -2.23 2.74 6.75
N ARG A 28 -2.49 3.78 5.97
CA ARG A 28 -3.82 4.05 5.39
C ARG A 28 -3.76 3.75 3.90
N ALA A 29 -4.38 2.66 3.50
CA ALA A 29 -4.39 2.22 2.11
C ALA A 29 -5.44 2.96 1.30
N GLU A 30 -5.21 3.06 -0.01
CA GLU A 30 -6.16 3.72 -0.92
C GLU A 30 -7.50 2.99 -0.99
N CYS A 31 -7.53 1.70 -0.69
CA CYS A 31 -8.78 0.94 -0.65
C CYS A 31 -9.64 1.26 0.59
N GLY A 32 -9.17 2.14 1.47
CA GLY A 32 -9.87 2.50 2.68
C GLY A 32 -9.50 1.69 3.91
N ALA A 33 -8.73 0.63 3.74
CA ALA A 33 -8.29 -0.20 4.87
C ALA A 33 -7.17 0.49 5.64
N THR A 34 -7.08 0.20 6.94
CA THR A 34 -5.99 0.70 7.79
C THR A 34 -5.31 -0.48 8.45
N PHE A 35 -3.99 -0.38 8.62
CA PHE A 35 -3.18 -1.42 9.19
C PHE A 35 -2.18 -0.83 10.17
N PRO A 36 -1.87 -1.55 11.28
CA PRO A 36 -0.81 -1.09 12.17
C PRO A 36 0.53 -1.21 11.46
N VAL A 37 1.45 -0.29 11.74
CA VAL A 37 2.75 -0.25 11.07
C VAL A 37 3.55 -1.53 11.28
N ASN A 38 3.36 -2.20 12.43
CA ASN A 38 4.10 -3.43 12.72
C ASN A 38 3.58 -4.64 11.94
N ALA A 39 2.44 -4.52 11.27
CA ALA A 39 1.92 -5.57 10.38
C ALA A 39 2.17 -5.25 8.90
N ALA A 40 2.88 -4.18 8.61
CA ALA A 40 3.13 -3.73 7.25
C ALA A 40 4.62 -3.51 7.02
N VAL A 41 5.09 -3.88 5.82
CA VAL A 41 6.48 -3.68 5.42
C VAL A 41 6.48 -2.77 4.19
N GLN A 42 7.19 -1.65 4.30
CA GLN A 42 7.33 -0.74 3.17
C GLN A 42 8.21 -1.35 2.09
N LEU A 43 7.72 -1.34 0.86
CA LEU A 43 8.48 -1.82 -0.28
C LEU A 43 9.28 -0.66 -0.88
N ASN A 44 10.57 -0.90 -1.15
CA ASN A 44 11.46 0.12 -1.71
C ASN A 44 11.40 0.06 -3.24
N LEU A 45 10.32 0.63 -3.78
CA LEU A 45 10.13 0.70 -5.23
C LEU A 45 10.41 2.11 -5.74
N PRO A 46 10.98 2.25 -6.95
CA PRO A 46 11.13 3.57 -7.55
C PRO A 46 9.78 4.26 -7.74
N PRO A 47 9.74 5.61 -7.73
CA PRO A 47 8.50 6.33 -7.95
C PRO A 47 7.84 5.93 -9.28
N GLY A 48 6.53 5.70 -9.23
CA GLY A 48 5.76 5.32 -10.41
C GLY A 48 5.78 3.84 -10.74
N GLU A 49 6.55 3.03 -10.02
CA GLU A 49 6.56 1.60 -10.24
C GLU A 49 5.61 0.90 -9.27
N ARG A 50 5.09 -0.24 -9.72
CA ARG A 50 4.23 -1.10 -8.92
C ARG A 50 4.95 -2.42 -8.61
N PRO A 51 4.52 -3.15 -7.57
CA PRO A 51 5.10 -4.47 -7.28
C PRO A 51 4.98 -5.42 -8.46
N SER A 52 5.96 -6.30 -8.59
CA SER A 52 6.04 -7.21 -9.74
C SER A 52 5.05 -8.37 -9.68
N ASP A 53 4.42 -8.62 -8.54
CA ASP A 53 3.48 -9.71 -8.38
C ASP A 53 2.04 -9.18 -8.31
N PRO A 54 1.31 -9.12 -9.44
CA PRO A 54 -0.02 -8.56 -9.47
C PRO A 54 -1.05 -9.36 -8.69
N GLU A 55 -0.80 -10.64 -8.43
CA GLU A 55 -1.75 -11.47 -7.69
C GLU A 55 -1.78 -11.10 -6.21
N GLN A 56 -0.71 -10.53 -5.69
CA GLN A 56 -0.63 -10.13 -4.30
C GLN A 56 -1.07 -8.69 -4.07
N ILE A 57 -1.30 -7.94 -5.12
CA ILE A 57 -1.73 -6.55 -5.00
C ILE A 57 -3.21 -6.49 -4.72
N CYS A 58 -3.62 -5.72 -3.71
CA CYS A 58 -5.02 -5.46 -3.44
C CYS A 58 -5.70 -4.89 -4.70
N ALA A 59 -6.78 -5.52 -5.13
CA ALA A 59 -7.46 -5.13 -6.38
C ALA A 59 -7.93 -3.68 -6.36
N GLU A 60 -8.47 -3.22 -5.23
CA GLU A 60 -8.93 -1.84 -5.12
C GLU A 60 -7.77 -0.85 -5.12
N CYS A 61 -6.67 -1.17 -4.45
CA CYS A 61 -5.48 -0.32 -4.47
C CYS A 61 -4.91 -0.25 -5.89
N ARG A 62 -4.89 -1.36 -6.60
CA ARG A 62 -4.42 -1.40 -7.98
C ARG A 62 -5.28 -0.53 -8.88
N LEU A 63 -6.60 -0.65 -8.76
CA LEU A 63 -7.53 0.14 -9.58
C LEU A 63 -7.35 1.63 -9.33
N LYS A 64 -7.23 2.03 -8.08
CA LYS A 64 -7.04 3.44 -7.75
C LYS A 64 -5.69 3.97 -8.23
N TRP A 65 -4.66 3.13 -8.14
CA TRP A 65 -3.34 3.50 -8.63
C TRP A 65 -3.33 3.65 -10.16
N GLU A 66 -4.01 2.73 -10.86
CA GLU A 66 -4.07 2.76 -12.33
C GLU A 66 -4.97 3.87 -12.87
N SER A 67 -5.90 4.38 -12.08
CA SER A 67 -6.83 5.42 -12.53
C SER A 67 -6.27 6.83 -12.43
N ARG A 68 -5.02 6.99 -12.07
CA ARG A 68 -4.38 8.31 -11.94
C ARG A 68 -3.79 8.80 -13.23
#